data_03e42fd1309f0e61a6ff415b21265f5c
#
_entry.id   03e42fd1309f0e61a6ff415b21265f5c
#
_cell.length_a   1.000
_cell.length_b   1.000
_cell.length_c   1.000
_cell.angle_alpha   90.00
_cell.angle_beta   90.00
_cell.angle_gamma   90.00
#
_symmetry.space_group_name_H-M   'P 1'
#
loop_
_entity.id
_entity.type
_entity.pdbx_description
1 polymer ?
#
loop_
_entity_poly.entity_id
_entity_poly.type
_entity_poly.pdbx_seq_one_letter_code
_entity_poly.pdbx_strand_id
1 'polypeptide(L)'
;RIWGARAATLGQFLLVLGLVFIGRNWWQAEEREYRNHRLYQPMQVEASLPEAQPSQLRLHISDPRFRNGSPLLPDHGKLMHLFLVETHLQSFAHLHPTRTAWDVFQSDISALPEGHYWIFADLTHETGFSHTLTNLIQIVKPPNAPLPEIRYQDPDDSWHLSGSSPPPDASPEYAIHLLNPQPFKRDQETELLFAVRHASGSPAPLEPYMGMKSHLILMKHDASVFNHLHPSGTISMASLQAFEVRLAGDRP
;
A
#
# COMPACT_ATOMS: atom_id res chain seq x y z
N ARG A 1 51.08 49.50 22.10
CA ARG A 1 50.97 48.49 21.00
C ARG A 1 50.29 47.17 21.45
N ILE A 2 50.53 46.69 22.69
CA ILE A 2 49.96 45.41 23.19
C ILE A 2 48.44 45.47 23.34
N TRP A 3 47.87 46.57 23.78
CA TRP A 3 46.42 46.75 23.93
C TRP A 3 45.64 46.75 22.60
N GLY A 4 46.20 47.32 21.55
CA GLY A 4 45.58 47.31 20.25
C GLY A 4 45.54 45.90 19.63
N ALA A 5 46.61 45.12 19.81
CA ALA A 5 46.65 43.73 19.35
C ALA A 5 45.60 42.85 20.06
N ARG A 6 45.45 42.99 21.40
CA ARG A 6 44.45 42.25 22.19
C ARG A 6 43.02 42.63 21.78
N ALA A 7 42.76 43.91 21.54
CA ALA A 7 41.43 44.36 21.07
C ALA A 7 41.11 43.81 19.67
N ALA A 8 42.10 43.78 18.76
CA ALA A 8 41.92 43.19 17.44
C ALA A 8 41.64 41.68 17.50
N THR A 9 42.37 40.93 18.33
CA THR A 9 42.15 39.50 18.56
C THR A 9 40.75 39.21 19.13
N LEU A 10 40.30 40.00 20.09
CA LEU A 10 38.96 39.89 20.68
C LEU A 10 37.89 40.18 19.60
N GLY A 11 38.09 41.21 18.80
CA GLY A 11 37.20 41.55 17.71
C GLY A 11 37.08 40.43 16.66
N GLN A 12 38.21 39.83 16.29
CA GLN A 12 38.21 38.64 15.40
C GLN A 12 37.48 37.45 16.00
N PHE A 13 37.73 37.17 17.28
CA PHE A 13 37.04 36.08 17.98
C PHE A 13 35.54 36.30 18.03
N LEU A 14 35.06 37.49 18.35
CA LEU A 14 33.65 37.84 18.38
C LEU A 14 33.03 37.75 16.97
N LEU A 15 33.77 38.16 15.93
CA LEU A 15 33.32 38.04 14.54
C LEU A 15 33.13 36.56 14.18
N VAL A 16 34.09 35.70 14.48
CA VAL A 16 34.01 34.27 14.22
C VAL A 16 32.83 33.64 14.97
N LEU A 17 32.65 33.97 16.25
CA LEU A 17 31.48 33.49 17.01
C LEU A 17 30.17 33.96 16.40
N GLY A 18 30.10 35.21 15.97
CA GLY A 18 28.92 35.75 15.30
C GLY A 18 28.61 35.00 14.00
N LEU A 19 29.61 34.72 13.17
CA LEU A 19 29.47 33.96 11.93
C LEU A 19 29.03 32.52 12.20
N VAL A 20 29.60 31.87 13.21
CA VAL A 20 29.17 30.50 13.60
C VAL A 20 27.74 30.52 14.09
N PHE A 21 27.34 31.49 14.89
CA PHE A 21 25.95 31.61 15.36
C PHE A 21 24.95 31.86 14.22
N ILE A 22 25.28 32.76 13.32
CA ILE A 22 24.45 33.05 12.12
C ILE A 22 24.38 31.83 11.24
N GLY A 23 25.50 31.18 10.95
CA GLY A 23 25.55 29.97 10.13
C GLY A 23 24.73 28.83 10.73
N ARG A 24 24.82 28.64 12.06
CA ARG A 24 24.00 27.62 12.75
C ARG A 24 22.51 27.92 12.65
N ASN A 25 22.10 29.16 12.87
CA ASN A 25 20.68 29.54 12.79
C ASN A 25 20.15 29.38 11.36
N TRP A 26 20.93 29.80 10.36
CA TRP A 26 20.61 29.60 8.97
C TRP A 26 20.45 28.10 8.65
N TRP A 27 21.43 27.28 9.04
CA TRP A 27 21.37 25.83 8.84
C TRP A 27 20.15 25.19 9.50
N GLN A 28 19.82 25.57 10.72
CA GLN A 28 18.64 25.06 11.42
C GLN A 28 17.32 25.49 10.73
N ALA A 29 17.29 26.67 10.15
CA ALA A 29 16.13 27.10 9.36
C ALA A 29 15.98 26.26 8.09
N GLU A 30 17.08 26.05 7.36
CA GLU A 30 17.12 25.24 6.15
C GLU A 30 16.77 23.79 6.43
N GLU A 31 17.30 23.22 7.52
CA GLU A 31 16.98 21.85 7.94
C GLU A 31 15.49 21.69 8.28
N ARG A 32 14.88 22.66 8.97
CA ARG A 32 13.44 22.64 9.25
C ARG A 32 12.62 22.70 7.97
N GLU A 33 12.97 23.59 7.06
CA GLU A 33 12.33 23.73 5.76
C GLU A 33 12.40 22.41 4.98
N TYR A 34 13.59 21.81 4.90
CA TYR A 34 13.81 20.54 4.23
C TYR A 34 13.00 19.40 4.88
N ARG A 35 13.00 19.30 6.21
CA ARG A 35 12.23 18.27 6.94
C ARG A 35 10.74 18.42 6.72
N ASN A 36 10.23 19.64 6.72
CA ASN A 36 8.78 19.89 6.64
C ASN A 36 8.22 19.75 5.20
N HIS A 37 9.02 20.04 4.17
CA HIS A 37 8.50 20.15 2.81
C HIS A 37 9.18 19.20 1.82
N ARG A 38 10.34 18.66 2.12
CA ARG A 38 11.11 17.83 1.17
C ARG A 38 11.38 16.42 1.63
N LEU A 39 11.43 16.16 2.95
CA LEU A 39 11.49 14.79 3.41
C LEU A 39 10.15 14.09 3.21
N TYR A 40 10.26 12.83 2.81
CA TYR A 40 9.12 11.94 2.79
C TYR A 40 8.46 11.87 4.17
N GLN A 41 7.17 12.13 4.20
CA GLN A 41 6.32 11.95 5.36
C GLN A 41 5.28 10.87 5.01
N PRO A 42 5.22 9.77 5.76
CA PRO A 42 4.29 8.70 5.45
C PRO A 42 2.85 9.18 5.57
N MET A 43 2.01 8.78 4.62
CA MET A 43 0.57 8.85 4.77
C MET A 43 0.12 7.94 5.91
N GLN A 44 -1.02 8.25 6.49
CA GLN A 44 -1.64 7.44 7.53
C GLN A 44 -3.05 7.04 7.09
N VAL A 45 -3.52 5.89 7.55
CA VAL A 45 -4.89 5.44 7.34
C VAL A 45 -5.60 5.27 8.68
N GLU A 46 -6.77 5.86 8.78
CA GLU A 46 -7.73 5.61 9.84
C GLU A 46 -8.86 4.76 9.27
N ALA A 47 -9.02 3.56 9.84
CA ALA A 47 -10.05 2.61 9.43
C ALA A 47 -11.19 2.62 10.44
N SER A 48 -12.42 2.70 9.97
CA SER A 48 -13.61 2.71 10.82
C SER A 48 -14.78 1.96 10.21
N LEU A 49 -15.62 1.43 11.07
CA LEU A 49 -16.91 0.82 10.74
C LEU A 49 -18.00 1.71 11.33
N PRO A 50 -18.68 2.54 10.52
CA PRO A 50 -19.73 3.43 11.01
C PRO A 50 -20.89 2.65 11.64
N GLU A 51 -21.39 3.06 12.80
CA GLU A 51 -22.49 2.36 13.51
C GLU A 51 -23.74 2.21 12.63
N ALA A 52 -24.05 3.21 11.80
CA ALA A 52 -25.19 3.17 10.90
C ALA A 52 -25.00 2.20 9.71
N GLN A 53 -23.77 1.82 9.41
CA GLN A 53 -23.42 0.96 8.28
C GLN A 53 -22.23 0.05 8.67
N PRO A 54 -22.41 -0.90 9.57
CA PRO A 54 -21.31 -1.69 10.12
C PRO A 54 -20.64 -2.65 9.12
N SER A 55 -21.24 -2.83 7.95
CA SER A 55 -20.67 -3.58 6.84
C SER A 55 -19.87 -2.71 5.85
N GLN A 56 -19.88 -1.39 6.03
CA GLN A 56 -19.11 -0.47 5.19
C GLN A 56 -17.81 -0.09 5.91
N LEU A 57 -16.71 -0.60 5.40
CA LEU A 57 -15.39 -0.15 5.83
C LEU A 57 -15.12 1.21 5.23
N ARG A 58 -14.83 2.18 6.10
CA ARG A 58 -14.40 3.52 5.72
C ARG A 58 -12.93 3.69 6.06
N LEU A 59 -12.14 4.09 5.07
CA LEU A 59 -10.74 4.41 5.17
C LEU A 59 -10.55 5.90 4.94
N HIS A 60 -10.03 6.60 5.94
CA HIS A 60 -9.66 8.01 5.84
C HIS A 60 -8.14 8.10 5.74
N ILE A 61 -7.66 8.63 4.62
CA ILE A 61 -6.23 8.77 4.33
C ILE A 61 -5.80 10.18 4.72
N SER A 62 -4.88 10.31 5.65
CA SER A 62 -4.26 11.59 5.98
C SER A 62 -2.84 11.67 5.44
N ASP A 63 -2.55 12.76 4.74
CA ASP A 63 -1.21 13.07 4.24
C ASP A 63 -0.79 14.42 4.86
N PRO A 64 0.26 14.45 5.70
CA PRO A 64 0.72 15.68 6.34
C PRO A 64 1.11 16.79 5.35
N ARG A 65 1.40 16.44 4.10
CA ARG A 65 1.81 17.36 3.04
C ARG A 65 0.63 18.04 2.35
N PHE A 66 -0.59 17.45 2.43
CA PHE A 66 -1.76 17.91 1.71
C PHE A 66 -2.96 18.05 2.65
N ARG A 67 -3.55 19.25 2.69
CA ARG A 67 -4.71 19.54 3.57
C ARG A 67 -6.00 18.85 3.12
N ASN A 68 -6.12 18.57 1.82
CA ASN A 68 -7.33 18.04 1.20
C ASN A 68 -7.12 16.63 0.63
N GLY A 69 -6.26 15.83 1.27
CA GLY A 69 -5.91 14.49 0.82
C GLY A 69 -4.77 14.46 -0.20
N SER A 70 -4.23 13.28 -0.42
CA SER A 70 -3.06 13.06 -1.27
C SER A 70 -3.47 12.90 -2.74
N PRO A 71 -2.71 13.49 -3.69
CA PRO A 71 -2.88 13.19 -5.10
C PRO A 71 -2.38 11.77 -5.39
N LEU A 72 -3.29 10.89 -5.77
CA LEU A 72 -3.04 9.48 -6.04
C LEU A 72 -3.12 9.20 -7.53
N LEU A 73 -2.25 8.30 -7.98
CA LEU A 73 -2.32 7.72 -9.31
C LEU A 73 -2.93 6.33 -9.26
N PRO A 74 -3.76 5.96 -10.25
CA PRO A 74 -4.26 4.60 -10.33
C PRO A 74 -3.13 3.62 -10.65
N ASP A 75 -3.13 2.48 -9.99
CA ASP A 75 -2.34 1.32 -10.35
C ASP A 75 -3.29 0.25 -10.90
N HIS A 76 -3.04 -0.24 -12.12
CA HIS A 76 -3.95 -1.14 -12.85
C HIS A 76 -5.41 -0.66 -12.91
N GLY A 77 -5.59 0.67 -13.03
CA GLY A 77 -6.90 1.32 -13.09
C GLY A 77 -7.57 1.53 -11.74
N LYS A 78 -6.95 1.15 -10.62
CA LYS A 78 -7.48 1.26 -9.26
C LYS A 78 -6.68 2.25 -8.44
N LEU A 79 -7.35 3.15 -7.73
CA LEU A 79 -6.68 4.12 -6.86
C LEU A 79 -6.15 3.51 -5.56
N MET A 80 -6.72 2.36 -5.17
CA MET A 80 -6.33 1.62 -3.97
C MET A 80 -6.54 0.13 -4.20
N HIS A 81 -5.55 -0.68 -3.82
CA HIS A 81 -5.69 -2.10 -3.60
C HIS A 81 -5.79 -2.33 -2.10
N LEU A 82 -6.93 -2.85 -1.66
CA LEU A 82 -7.22 -3.09 -0.27
C LEU A 82 -7.19 -4.59 0.03
N PHE A 83 -6.28 -4.99 0.90
CA PHE A 83 -6.21 -6.37 1.37
C PHE A 83 -6.68 -6.45 2.82
N LEU A 84 -7.63 -7.33 3.07
CA LEU A 84 -8.13 -7.67 4.39
C LEU A 84 -7.76 -9.11 4.67
N VAL A 85 -6.90 -9.32 5.67
CA VAL A 85 -6.38 -10.64 6.02
C VAL A 85 -6.76 -10.95 7.46
N GLU A 86 -7.55 -12.00 7.65
CA GLU A 86 -7.91 -12.45 9.00
C GLU A 86 -6.65 -12.91 9.76
N THR A 87 -6.54 -12.58 11.04
CA THR A 87 -5.32 -12.77 11.83
C THR A 87 -4.86 -14.23 11.97
N HIS A 88 -5.76 -15.19 11.78
CA HIS A 88 -5.45 -16.63 11.73
C HIS A 88 -5.36 -17.18 10.30
N LEU A 89 -5.38 -16.29 9.29
CA LEU A 89 -5.27 -16.61 7.86
C LEU A 89 -6.42 -17.50 7.34
N GLN A 90 -7.59 -17.42 7.96
CA GLN A 90 -8.77 -18.21 7.57
C GLN A 90 -9.62 -17.51 6.52
N SER A 91 -9.55 -16.19 6.45
CA SER A 91 -10.30 -15.40 5.48
C SER A 91 -9.44 -14.29 4.91
N PHE A 92 -9.68 -14.00 3.64
CA PHE A 92 -8.94 -13.00 2.88
C PHE A 92 -9.88 -12.30 1.90
N ALA A 93 -9.66 -11.01 1.68
CA ALA A 93 -10.28 -10.26 0.61
C ALA A 93 -9.28 -9.32 -0.05
N HIS A 94 -9.30 -9.24 -1.37
CA HIS A 94 -8.64 -8.23 -2.17
C HIS A 94 -9.72 -7.40 -2.84
N LEU A 95 -9.82 -6.15 -2.44
CA LEU A 95 -10.91 -5.25 -2.81
C LEU A 95 -10.37 -3.96 -3.44
N HIS A 96 -11.24 -3.30 -4.20
CA HIS A 96 -10.94 -2.03 -4.84
C HIS A 96 -11.93 -0.96 -4.36
N PRO A 97 -11.65 -0.31 -3.21
CA PRO A 97 -12.56 0.63 -2.59
C PRO A 97 -12.94 1.80 -3.49
N THR A 98 -14.19 2.20 -3.41
CA THR A 98 -14.67 3.41 -4.10
C THR A 98 -14.24 4.66 -3.34
N ARG A 99 -13.65 5.62 -4.05
CA ARG A 99 -13.32 6.93 -3.50
C ARG A 99 -14.59 7.77 -3.39
N THR A 100 -15.00 8.12 -2.17
CA THR A 100 -16.23 8.88 -1.89
C THR A 100 -15.97 10.35 -1.56
N ALA A 101 -14.76 10.66 -1.12
CA ALA A 101 -14.23 12.02 -0.99
C ALA A 101 -12.75 12.01 -1.33
N TRP A 102 -12.12 13.16 -1.41
CA TRP A 102 -10.73 13.29 -1.82
C TRP A 102 -9.75 12.44 -1.00
N ASP A 103 -10.07 12.23 0.26
CA ASP A 103 -9.28 11.52 1.27
C ASP A 103 -10.02 10.31 1.87
N VAL A 104 -11.19 9.95 1.34
CA VAL A 104 -12.04 8.88 1.89
C VAL A 104 -12.34 7.82 0.86
N PHE A 105 -12.08 6.58 1.23
CA PHE A 105 -12.43 5.38 0.50
C PHE A 105 -13.41 4.52 1.27
N GLN A 106 -14.27 3.81 0.57
CA GLN A 106 -15.26 2.92 1.16
C GLN A 106 -15.33 1.59 0.42
N SER A 107 -15.53 0.52 1.18
CA SER A 107 -15.73 -0.82 0.64
C SER A 107 -16.76 -1.59 1.45
N ASP A 108 -17.62 -2.36 0.78
CA ASP A 108 -18.52 -3.31 1.44
C ASP A 108 -17.73 -4.53 1.88
N ILE A 109 -17.76 -4.81 3.17
CA ILE A 109 -17.11 -5.96 3.78
C ILE A 109 -18.12 -6.91 4.43
N SER A 110 -19.39 -6.82 4.03
CA SER A 110 -20.50 -7.61 4.61
C SER A 110 -20.24 -9.12 4.52
N ALA A 111 -19.51 -9.56 3.50
CA ALA A 111 -19.19 -10.96 3.28
C ALA A 111 -18.16 -11.52 4.25
N LEU A 112 -17.29 -10.68 4.84
CA LEU A 112 -16.26 -11.17 5.76
C LEU A 112 -16.87 -11.75 7.03
N PRO A 113 -16.40 -12.91 7.53
CA PRO A 113 -16.73 -13.43 8.84
C PRO A 113 -16.37 -12.46 9.96
N GLU A 114 -16.94 -12.68 11.17
CA GLU A 114 -16.45 -11.99 12.34
C GLU A 114 -15.00 -12.37 12.65
N GLY A 115 -14.23 -11.43 13.19
CA GLY A 115 -12.81 -11.65 13.47
C GLY A 115 -11.99 -10.37 13.48
N HIS A 116 -10.69 -10.53 13.69
CA HIS A 116 -9.71 -9.46 13.58
C HIS A 116 -9.05 -9.53 12.22
N TYR A 117 -8.97 -8.39 11.55
CA TYR A 117 -8.41 -8.30 10.20
C TYR A 117 -7.30 -7.27 10.12
N TRP A 118 -6.15 -7.71 9.65
CA TRP A 118 -5.13 -6.80 9.16
C TRP A 118 -5.64 -6.11 7.91
N ILE A 119 -5.45 -4.80 7.86
CA ILE A 119 -5.68 -3.96 6.68
C ILE A 119 -4.33 -3.64 6.07
N PHE A 120 -4.21 -3.87 4.76
CA PHE A 120 -3.11 -3.36 3.95
C PHE A 120 -3.74 -2.62 2.77
N ALA A 121 -3.51 -1.31 2.71
CA ALA A 121 -4.03 -0.45 1.66
C ALA A 121 -2.88 0.07 0.82
N ASP A 122 -2.73 -0.46 -0.38
CA ASP A 122 -1.71 -0.04 -1.32
C ASP A 122 -2.21 1.13 -2.15
N LEU A 123 -1.41 2.18 -2.19
CA LEU A 123 -1.67 3.43 -2.88
C LEU A 123 -0.43 3.85 -3.64
N THR A 124 -0.60 4.44 -4.82
CA THR A 124 0.49 5.08 -5.55
C THR A 124 0.29 6.59 -5.54
N HIS A 125 1.24 7.31 -4.96
CA HIS A 125 1.25 8.76 -4.95
C HIS A 125 1.72 9.32 -6.31
N GLU A 126 1.32 10.55 -6.67
CA GLU A 126 1.74 11.20 -7.93
C GLU A 126 3.26 11.32 -8.12
N THR A 127 4.03 11.25 -7.04
CA THR A 127 5.49 11.20 -7.07
C THR A 127 6.04 9.86 -7.56
N GLY A 128 5.17 8.86 -7.80
CA GLY A 128 5.55 7.50 -8.17
C GLY A 128 5.90 6.59 -7.00
N PHE A 129 5.81 7.07 -5.77
CA PHE A 129 5.98 6.22 -4.58
C PHE A 129 4.72 5.42 -4.29
N SER A 130 4.88 4.12 -4.16
CA SER A 130 3.83 3.24 -3.63
C SER A 130 3.95 3.13 -2.11
N HIS A 131 2.80 3.13 -1.45
CA HIS A 131 2.69 3.06 0.00
C HIS A 131 1.71 1.96 0.38
N THR A 132 2.12 1.08 1.28
CA THR A 132 1.21 0.16 1.95
C THR A 132 0.86 0.73 3.31
N LEU A 133 -0.35 1.22 3.47
CA LEU A 133 -0.87 1.72 4.74
C LEU A 133 -1.48 0.55 5.52
N THR A 134 -1.20 0.48 6.80
CA THR A 134 -1.61 -0.66 7.63
C THR A 134 -2.49 -0.23 8.78
N ASN A 135 -3.48 -1.06 9.10
CA ASN A 135 -4.33 -0.90 10.27
C ASN A 135 -4.84 -2.28 10.73
N LEU A 136 -5.56 -2.31 11.82
CA LEU A 136 -6.24 -3.50 12.34
C LEU A 136 -7.67 -3.13 12.68
N ILE A 137 -8.64 -3.94 12.23
CA ILE A 137 -10.04 -3.78 12.59
C ILE A 137 -10.60 -5.06 13.22
N GLN A 138 -11.65 -4.89 13.99
CA GLN A 138 -12.47 -5.97 14.47
C GLN A 138 -13.84 -5.91 13.80
N ILE A 139 -14.21 -7.00 13.12
CA ILE A 139 -15.55 -7.20 12.58
C ILE A 139 -16.35 -7.98 13.60
N VAL A 140 -17.48 -7.43 14.02
CA VAL A 140 -18.41 -8.07 14.96
C VAL A 140 -19.72 -8.30 14.21
N LYS A 141 -20.26 -9.51 14.33
CA LYS A 141 -21.56 -9.88 13.74
C LYS A 141 -22.54 -10.31 14.83
N PRO A 142 -23.85 -10.10 14.63
CA PRO A 142 -24.85 -10.68 15.51
C PRO A 142 -24.72 -12.21 15.56
N PRO A 143 -24.98 -12.85 16.73
CA PRO A 143 -25.03 -14.30 16.82
C PRO A 143 -25.99 -14.88 15.77
N ASN A 144 -25.56 -15.92 15.06
CA ASN A 144 -26.32 -16.59 14.00
C ASN A 144 -26.70 -15.69 12.79
N ALA A 145 -25.95 -14.60 12.57
CA ALA A 145 -26.10 -13.86 11.33
C ALA A 145 -25.86 -14.82 10.14
N PRO A 146 -26.75 -14.86 9.12
CA PRO A 146 -26.49 -15.65 7.94
C PRO A 146 -25.20 -15.16 7.29
N LEU A 147 -24.41 -16.06 6.69
CA LEU A 147 -23.30 -15.66 5.85
C LEU A 147 -23.88 -14.80 4.71
N PRO A 148 -23.47 -13.55 4.61
CA PRO A 148 -23.98 -12.69 3.56
C PRO A 148 -23.49 -13.18 2.20
N GLU A 149 -24.30 -12.94 1.20
CA GLU A 149 -23.91 -13.13 -0.18
C GLU A 149 -22.75 -12.18 -0.53
N ILE A 150 -21.73 -12.70 -1.21
CA ILE A 150 -20.63 -11.89 -1.71
C ILE A 150 -21.19 -10.90 -2.73
N ARG A 151 -20.97 -9.60 -2.47
CA ARG A 151 -21.31 -8.53 -3.40
C ARG A 151 -20.03 -7.91 -3.93
N TYR A 152 -19.77 -8.14 -5.21
CA TYR A 152 -18.65 -7.53 -5.89
C TYR A 152 -18.99 -6.06 -6.17
N GLN A 153 -18.24 -5.14 -5.58
CA GLN A 153 -18.32 -3.72 -5.88
C GLN A 153 -17.49 -3.36 -7.11
N ASP A 154 -16.47 -4.14 -7.35
CA ASP A 154 -15.59 -4.05 -8.49
C ASP A 154 -15.46 -5.45 -9.12
N PRO A 155 -15.42 -5.57 -10.46
CA PRO A 155 -15.30 -6.86 -11.12
C PRO A 155 -14.00 -7.61 -10.80
N ASP A 156 -12.97 -6.89 -10.35
CA ASP A 156 -11.68 -7.46 -9.97
C ASP A 156 -11.58 -7.79 -8.47
N ASP A 157 -12.66 -7.61 -7.69
CA ASP A 157 -12.66 -8.00 -6.28
C ASP A 157 -12.57 -9.52 -6.14
N SER A 158 -11.77 -9.99 -5.16
CA SER A 158 -11.62 -11.42 -4.88
C SER A 158 -11.72 -11.72 -3.39
N TRP A 159 -12.28 -12.89 -3.08
CA TRP A 159 -12.59 -13.31 -1.73
C TRP A 159 -12.17 -14.75 -1.49
N HIS A 160 -11.63 -15.02 -0.31
CA HIS A 160 -11.47 -16.36 0.24
C HIS A 160 -12.02 -16.37 1.66
N LEU A 161 -13.10 -17.10 1.90
CA LEU A 161 -13.83 -17.07 3.16
C LEU A 161 -13.82 -18.45 3.81
N SER A 162 -13.41 -18.49 5.07
CA SER A 162 -13.45 -19.70 5.91
C SER A 162 -14.89 -20.21 6.03
N GLY A 163 -15.07 -21.51 5.87
CA GLY A 163 -16.38 -22.16 5.99
C GLY A 163 -17.34 -21.96 4.81
N SER A 164 -16.96 -21.17 3.81
CA SER A 164 -17.64 -21.19 2.55
C SER A 164 -17.24 -22.47 1.77
N SER A 165 -18.15 -23.06 1.05
CA SER A 165 -17.79 -23.92 -0.08
C SER A 165 -16.79 -23.14 -0.93
N PRO A 166 -15.80 -23.79 -1.57
CA PRO A 166 -14.88 -23.06 -2.44
C PRO A 166 -15.71 -22.13 -3.31
N PRO A 167 -15.24 -20.86 -3.51
CA PRO A 167 -15.93 -19.94 -4.39
C PRO A 167 -16.28 -20.67 -5.68
N PRO A 168 -17.41 -20.36 -6.32
CA PRO A 168 -17.80 -21.02 -7.58
C PRO A 168 -16.64 -21.08 -8.59
N ASP A 169 -15.70 -20.15 -8.47
CA ASP A 169 -14.52 -19.99 -9.31
C ASP A 169 -13.30 -20.75 -8.79
N ALA A 170 -13.29 -21.24 -7.56
CA ALA A 170 -12.24 -22.14 -7.06
C ALA A 170 -12.52 -23.55 -7.60
N SER A 171 -12.21 -23.73 -8.86
CA SER A 171 -12.31 -25.02 -9.50
C SER A 171 -11.32 -25.98 -8.85
N PRO A 172 -11.77 -27.12 -8.28
CA PRO A 172 -10.87 -28.21 -7.85
C PRO A 172 -10.04 -28.77 -9.02
N GLU A 173 -10.32 -28.31 -10.22
CA GLU A 173 -9.66 -28.69 -11.45
C GLU A 173 -8.24 -28.09 -11.59
N TYR A 174 -7.94 -27.01 -10.85
CA TYR A 174 -6.64 -26.30 -10.99
C TYR A 174 -5.84 -26.31 -9.68
N ALA A 175 -4.52 -26.37 -9.81
CA ALA A 175 -3.60 -26.25 -8.71
C ALA A 175 -2.46 -25.31 -9.06
N ILE A 176 -2.04 -24.50 -8.09
CA ILE A 176 -0.88 -23.62 -8.19
C ILE A 176 0.33 -24.36 -7.61
N HIS A 177 1.40 -24.44 -8.38
CA HIS A 177 2.63 -25.10 -7.99
C HIS A 177 3.78 -24.10 -7.95
N LEU A 178 4.49 -24.03 -6.82
CA LEU A 178 5.80 -23.37 -6.75
C LEU A 178 6.83 -24.31 -7.36
N LEU A 179 7.45 -23.93 -8.49
CA LEU A 179 8.33 -24.81 -9.28
C LEU A 179 9.75 -24.90 -8.72
N ASN A 180 10.15 -23.91 -7.94
CA ASN A 180 11.46 -23.84 -7.31
C ASN A 180 11.38 -23.77 -5.77
N PRO A 181 10.72 -24.76 -5.11
CA PRO A 181 10.65 -24.80 -3.66
C PRO A 181 12.05 -25.03 -3.11
N GLN A 182 12.51 -24.15 -2.23
CA GLN A 182 13.82 -24.25 -1.60
C GLN A 182 13.82 -23.46 -0.30
N PRO A 183 14.75 -23.71 0.61
CA PRO A 183 14.93 -22.81 1.73
C PRO A 183 15.41 -21.45 1.21
N PHE A 184 14.57 -20.44 1.32
CA PHE A 184 14.94 -19.07 0.99
C PHE A 184 16.03 -18.59 1.95
N LYS A 185 17.03 -17.90 1.43
CA LYS A 185 18.13 -17.37 2.22
C LYS A 185 17.93 -15.88 2.43
N ARG A 186 18.22 -15.44 3.63
CA ARG A 186 18.24 -14.02 3.94
C ARG A 186 19.27 -13.29 3.08
N ASP A 187 18.97 -12.06 2.69
CA ASP A 187 19.85 -11.17 1.92
C ASP A 187 20.27 -11.76 0.55
N GLN A 188 19.45 -12.68 0.00
CA GLN A 188 19.63 -13.23 -1.31
C GLN A 188 18.39 -12.98 -2.17
N GLU A 189 18.59 -12.34 -3.32
CA GLU A 189 17.55 -12.22 -4.33
C GLU A 189 17.12 -13.61 -4.80
N THR A 190 15.80 -13.83 -4.84
CA THR A 190 15.23 -15.11 -5.19
C THR A 190 14.02 -14.91 -6.09
N GLU A 191 14.03 -15.56 -7.23
CA GLU A 191 12.89 -15.63 -8.13
C GLU A 191 11.88 -16.66 -7.63
N LEU A 192 10.58 -16.33 -7.61
CA LEU A 192 9.49 -17.24 -7.33
C LEU A 192 8.84 -17.68 -8.64
N LEU A 193 8.94 -18.95 -8.97
CA LEU A 193 8.38 -19.51 -10.20
C LEU A 193 7.12 -20.31 -9.89
N PHE A 194 5.99 -19.87 -10.44
CA PHE A 194 4.71 -20.54 -10.27
C PHE A 194 4.20 -21.11 -11.58
N ALA A 195 3.51 -22.24 -11.50
CA ALA A 195 2.72 -22.79 -12.59
C ALA A 195 1.30 -23.11 -12.12
N VAL A 196 0.31 -22.80 -12.94
CA VAL A 196 -1.07 -23.26 -12.75
C VAL A 196 -1.32 -24.43 -13.65
N ARG A 197 -1.81 -25.53 -13.09
CA ARG A 197 -2.03 -26.79 -13.80
C ARG A 197 -3.41 -27.32 -13.53
N HIS A 198 -4.00 -27.99 -14.51
CA HIS A 198 -5.16 -28.86 -14.30
C HIS A 198 -4.81 -30.04 -13.39
N ALA A 199 -5.81 -30.65 -12.79
CA ALA A 199 -5.66 -31.87 -11.99
C ALA A 199 -5.02 -33.01 -12.80
N SER A 200 -5.15 -33.01 -14.13
CA SER A 200 -4.46 -33.91 -15.04
C SER A 200 -2.94 -33.65 -15.18
N GLY A 201 -2.43 -32.55 -14.61
CA GLY A 201 -1.03 -32.12 -14.73
C GLY A 201 -0.73 -31.27 -15.97
N SER A 202 -1.67 -31.10 -16.91
CA SER A 202 -1.49 -30.23 -18.07
C SER A 202 -1.48 -28.75 -17.67
N PRO A 203 -0.78 -27.85 -18.39
CA PRO A 203 -0.83 -26.42 -18.15
C PRO A 203 -2.27 -25.89 -18.26
N ALA A 204 -2.67 -25.03 -17.32
CA ALA A 204 -3.96 -24.34 -17.39
C ALA A 204 -3.86 -23.12 -18.32
N PRO A 205 -4.91 -22.81 -19.11
CA PRO A 205 -5.00 -21.56 -19.81
C PRO A 205 -5.17 -20.43 -18.77
N LEU A 206 -4.39 -19.36 -18.90
CA LEU A 206 -4.49 -18.20 -18.01
C LEU A 206 -5.00 -17.01 -18.79
N GLU A 207 -5.96 -16.33 -18.21
CA GLU A 207 -6.42 -15.01 -18.66
C GLU A 207 -5.77 -13.91 -17.84
N PRO A 208 -5.57 -12.70 -18.40
CA PRO A 208 -5.08 -11.59 -17.64
C PRO A 208 -6.05 -11.22 -16.51
N TYR A 209 -5.52 -11.03 -15.31
CA TYR A 209 -6.19 -10.42 -14.18
C TYR A 209 -5.61 -9.02 -13.97
N MET A 210 -6.42 -7.97 -14.12
CA MET A 210 -5.97 -6.57 -14.08
C MET A 210 -4.78 -6.28 -15.02
N GLY A 211 -4.84 -6.86 -16.24
CA GLY A 211 -3.78 -6.69 -17.24
C GLY A 211 -2.50 -7.50 -17.04
N MET A 212 -2.43 -8.33 -16.00
CA MET A 212 -1.27 -9.16 -15.66
C MET A 212 -1.64 -10.64 -15.49
N LYS A 213 -0.66 -11.52 -15.55
CA LYS A 213 -0.87 -12.96 -15.40
C LYS A 213 -1.18 -13.38 -13.98
N SER A 214 -0.81 -12.58 -12.99
CA SER A 214 -1.07 -12.86 -11.57
C SER A 214 -0.77 -11.65 -10.69
N HIS A 215 -1.33 -11.69 -9.47
CA HIS A 215 -0.92 -10.88 -8.32
C HIS A 215 -0.55 -11.83 -7.19
N LEU A 216 0.51 -11.53 -6.47
CA LEU A 216 0.98 -12.33 -5.36
C LEU A 216 1.07 -11.47 -4.10
N ILE A 217 0.47 -11.94 -3.03
CA ILE A 217 0.70 -11.40 -1.70
C ILE A 217 1.67 -12.32 -0.95
N LEU A 218 2.76 -11.75 -0.51
CA LEU A 218 3.70 -12.41 0.37
C LEU A 218 3.71 -11.68 1.72
N MET A 219 3.27 -12.36 2.76
CA MET A 219 3.13 -11.78 4.08
C MET A 219 3.79 -12.67 5.14
N LYS A 220 4.45 -12.04 6.11
CA LYS A 220 4.88 -12.74 7.31
C LYS A 220 3.68 -12.97 8.23
N HIS A 221 3.65 -14.11 8.91
CA HIS A 221 2.51 -14.50 9.76
C HIS A 221 2.11 -13.44 10.81
N ASP A 222 3.08 -12.70 11.34
CA ASP A 222 2.85 -11.62 12.31
C ASP A 222 2.52 -10.27 11.67
N ALA A 223 2.25 -10.25 10.37
CA ALA A 223 1.97 -9.06 9.58
C ALA A 223 3.07 -7.98 9.58
N SER A 224 4.25 -8.28 10.12
CA SER A 224 5.38 -7.34 10.16
C SER A 224 6.03 -7.12 8.79
N VAL A 225 5.72 -7.97 7.82
CA VAL A 225 6.13 -7.85 6.41
C VAL A 225 4.91 -8.15 5.55
N PHE A 226 4.66 -7.27 4.61
CA PHE A 226 3.64 -7.43 3.58
C PHE A 226 4.21 -6.94 2.26
N ASN A 227 4.07 -7.73 1.20
CA ASN A 227 4.48 -7.36 -0.15
C ASN A 227 3.39 -7.78 -1.13
N HIS A 228 2.94 -6.82 -1.90
CA HIS A 228 2.12 -7.01 -3.09
C HIS A 228 3.06 -7.06 -4.30
N LEU A 229 3.12 -8.20 -4.98
CA LEU A 229 4.08 -8.48 -6.02
C LEU A 229 3.37 -8.73 -7.35
N HIS A 230 4.02 -8.24 -8.40
CA HIS A 230 3.61 -8.43 -9.78
C HIS A 230 4.60 -9.34 -10.51
N PRO A 231 4.21 -9.99 -11.61
CA PRO A 231 5.12 -10.80 -12.41
C PRO A 231 6.31 -9.98 -12.93
N SER A 232 7.49 -10.59 -13.01
CA SER A 232 8.68 -9.97 -13.58
C SER A 232 8.43 -9.42 -15.00
N GLY A 233 8.94 -8.24 -15.27
CA GLY A 233 8.74 -7.54 -16.55
C GLY A 233 7.45 -6.72 -16.63
N THR A 234 6.65 -6.68 -15.57
CA THR A 234 5.49 -5.79 -15.49
C THR A 234 5.96 -4.35 -15.30
N ILE A 235 5.42 -3.44 -16.10
CA ILE A 235 5.65 -2.01 -15.96
C ILE A 235 4.56 -1.45 -15.03
N SER A 236 4.92 -0.62 -14.06
CA SER A 236 3.93 0.04 -13.21
C SER A 236 2.98 0.90 -14.04
N MET A 237 1.69 0.91 -13.69
CA MET A 237 0.70 1.73 -14.42
C MET A 237 1.01 3.21 -14.36
N ALA A 238 1.60 3.71 -13.28
CA ALA A 238 2.06 5.10 -13.19
C ALA A 238 3.13 5.40 -14.27
N SER A 239 4.05 4.47 -14.51
CA SER A 239 5.03 4.60 -15.61
C SER A 239 4.36 4.50 -16.97
N LEU A 240 3.40 3.57 -17.15
CA LEU A 240 2.67 3.43 -18.39
C LEU A 240 1.91 4.71 -18.74
N GLN A 241 1.16 5.28 -17.80
CA GLN A 241 0.46 6.54 -17.98
C GLN A 241 1.41 7.70 -18.33
N ALA A 242 2.56 7.79 -17.66
CA ALA A 242 3.56 8.79 -17.97
C ALA A 242 4.10 8.65 -19.42
N PHE A 243 4.25 7.42 -19.91
CA PHE A 243 4.63 7.16 -21.29
C PHE A 243 3.50 7.48 -22.28
N GLU A 244 2.26 7.13 -21.96
CA GLU A 244 1.09 7.44 -22.80
C GLU A 244 0.90 8.95 -22.96
N VAL A 245 0.98 9.74 -21.88
CA VAL A 245 0.94 11.21 -21.92
C VAL A 245 2.06 11.77 -22.80
N ARG A 246 3.28 11.25 -22.66
CA ARG A 246 4.41 11.69 -23.51
C ARG A 246 4.22 11.34 -24.98
N LEU A 247 3.69 10.15 -25.29
CA LEU A 247 3.41 9.70 -26.65
C LEU A 247 2.27 10.49 -27.29
N ALA A 248 1.27 10.90 -26.51
CA ALA A 248 0.19 11.77 -26.96
C ALA A 248 0.64 13.21 -27.26
N GLY A 249 1.88 13.57 -26.94
CA GLY A 249 2.44 14.89 -27.19
C GLY A 249 2.12 15.94 -26.13
N ASP A 250 1.44 15.58 -25.08
CA ASP A 250 1.23 16.42 -23.90
C ASP A 250 2.51 16.36 -23.05
N ARG A 251 3.36 17.37 -23.22
CA ARG A 251 4.48 17.57 -22.28
C ARG A 251 3.90 18.24 -21.03
N PRO A 252 4.26 17.75 -19.84
CA PRO A 252 3.91 18.44 -18.61
C PRO A 252 4.53 19.83 -18.54
#